data_233e6b8a9cc7489a3ef2867f543d9f06
#
_entry.id   233e6b8a9cc7489a3ef2867f543d9f06
#
_cell.length_a   1.000
_cell.length_b   1.000
_cell.length_c   1.000
_cell.angle_alpha   90.00
_cell.angle_beta   90.00
_cell.angle_gamma   90.00
#
_symmetry.space_group_name_H-M   'P 1'
#
loop_
_entity.id
_entity.type
_entity.pdbx_description
1 polymer ?
#
loop_
_entity_poly.entity_id
_entity_poly.type
_entity_poly.pdbx_seq_one_letter_code
_entity_poly.pdbx_strand_id
1 'polypeptide(L)'
;VLSIATFRSTLFIDIVTAIIGIGLLSCVLLPKQEVSNENISVFSEIKAGIHYSFSYKMIGKILIVYGLFILLSVPAGFMAALLVSRVYGDVYWYLTAVELVGFAGMALGGVLMGVWSGFKSRVKTFAFGLLILSIMTIGMGISPYFVLYLAMMFVYSIALTMIQTATTTIIQENAQESMLGRVFGLMGAMYSGFLPIGMAIFGPLADMLPLQGIMVGSGIALVLVTIYLQVKSKGDL
;
A
#
# COMPACT_ATOMS: atom_id res chain seq x y z
N VAL A 1 -6.46 4.96 -22.79
CA VAL A 1 -6.74 3.85 -23.74
C VAL A 1 -8.20 3.92 -24.20
N LEU A 2 -9.18 4.06 -23.31
CA LEU A 2 -10.62 4.13 -23.66
C LEU A 2 -11.00 5.34 -24.55
N SER A 3 -10.18 6.39 -24.60
CA SER A 3 -10.40 7.53 -25.49
C SER A 3 -9.92 7.32 -26.92
N ILE A 4 -9.11 6.29 -27.18
CA ILE A 4 -8.47 6.04 -28.48
C ILE A 4 -8.82 4.64 -29.02
N ALA A 5 -9.18 3.69 -28.16
CA ALA A 5 -9.46 2.31 -28.51
C ALA A 5 -10.86 1.88 -28.03
N THR A 6 -11.52 1.03 -28.82
CA THR A 6 -12.80 0.43 -28.46
C THR A 6 -12.62 -0.49 -27.24
N PHE A 7 -13.64 -0.62 -26.37
CA PHE A 7 -13.66 -1.53 -25.21
C PHE A 7 -13.14 -2.94 -25.53
N ARG A 8 -13.44 -3.45 -26.72
CA ARG A 8 -12.91 -4.73 -27.21
C ARG A 8 -11.38 -4.76 -27.31
N SER A 9 -10.77 -3.66 -27.73
CA SER A 9 -9.28 -3.59 -27.87
C SER A 9 -8.59 -3.61 -26.51
N THR A 10 -9.21 -3.04 -25.48
CA THR A 10 -8.69 -3.08 -24.09
C THR A 10 -8.70 -4.53 -23.57
N LEU A 11 -9.82 -5.25 -23.76
CA LEU A 11 -9.90 -6.67 -23.37
C LEU A 11 -8.86 -7.53 -24.12
N PHE A 12 -8.60 -7.24 -25.39
CA PHE A 12 -7.57 -7.97 -26.15
C PHE A 12 -6.16 -7.75 -25.56
N ILE A 13 -5.84 -6.54 -25.14
CA ILE A 13 -4.55 -6.23 -24.50
C ILE A 13 -4.42 -7.01 -23.19
N ASP A 14 -5.47 -7.05 -22.38
CA ASP A 14 -5.47 -7.78 -21.09
C ASP A 14 -5.28 -9.30 -21.32
N ILE A 15 -5.94 -9.87 -22.32
CA ILE A 15 -5.79 -11.28 -22.65
C ILE A 15 -4.37 -11.59 -23.14
N VAL A 16 -3.81 -10.76 -24.02
CA VAL A 16 -2.45 -10.95 -24.55
C VAL A 16 -1.41 -10.84 -23.45
N THR A 17 -1.52 -9.82 -22.56
CA THR A 17 -0.59 -9.66 -21.45
C THR A 17 -0.71 -10.81 -20.45
N ALA A 18 -1.92 -11.32 -20.18
CA ALA A 18 -2.11 -12.49 -19.34
C ALA A 18 -1.48 -13.76 -19.93
N ILE A 19 -1.64 -14.01 -21.23
CA ILE A 19 -1.02 -15.14 -21.93
C ILE A 19 0.50 -15.05 -21.87
N ILE A 20 1.07 -13.86 -22.12
CA ILE A 20 2.52 -13.65 -22.02
C ILE A 20 2.99 -13.90 -20.58
N GLY A 21 2.28 -13.40 -19.57
CA GLY A 21 2.60 -13.63 -18.17
C GLY A 21 2.59 -15.11 -17.78
N ILE A 22 1.56 -15.86 -18.19
CA ILE A 22 1.47 -17.30 -17.98
C ILE A 22 2.61 -18.04 -18.71
N GLY A 23 2.91 -17.66 -19.95
CA GLY A 23 4.01 -18.23 -20.72
C GLY A 23 5.36 -18.03 -20.04
N LEU A 24 5.65 -16.83 -19.55
CA LEU A 24 6.88 -16.53 -18.82
C LEU A 24 6.97 -17.30 -17.48
N LEU A 25 5.87 -17.39 -16.74
CA LEU A 25 5.81 -18.17 -15.48
C LEU A 25 6.02 -19.66 -15.71
N SER A 26 5.53 -20.20 -16.84
CA SER A 26 5.72 -21.62 -17.20
C SER A 26 7.18 -21.95 -17.55
N CYS A 27 7.97 -20.95 -17.93
CA CYS A 27 9.41 -21.11 -18.18
C CYS A 27 10.28 -21.04 -16.91
N VAL A 28 9.71 -20.63 -15.77
CA VAL A 28 10.44 -20.58 -14.50
C VAL A 28 10.50 -21.99 -13.90
N LEU A 29 11.68 -22.58 -13.91
CA LEU A 29 11.96 -23.85 -13.21
C LEU A 29 12.03 -23.58 -11.71
N LEU A 30 10.94 -23.80 -11.03
CA LEU A 30 10.93 -23.79 -9.57
C LEU A 30 11.63 -25.05 -9.03
N PRO A 31 12.60 -24.91 -8.11
CA PRO A 31 13.15 -26.07 -7.44
C PRO A 31 12.01 -26.82 -6.74
N LYS A 32 11.95 -28.14 -6.93
CA LYS A 32 10.92 -29.00 -6.34
C LYS A 32 11.09 -28.95 -4.81
N GLN A 33 10.25 -28.15 -4.17
CA GLN A 33 10.16 -28.17 -2.71
C GLN A 33 9.58 -29.53 -2.32
N GLU A 34 10.29 -30.27 -1.47
CA GLU A 34 9.73 -31.47 -0.86
C GLU A 34 8.52 -31.03 -0.04
N VAL A 35 7.34 -31.30 -0.59
CA VAL A 35 6.10 -31.09 0.14
C VAL A 35 6.10 -32.12 1.26
N SER A 36 6.36 -31.68 2.48
CA SER A 36 6.11 -32.48 3.66
C SER A 36 4.65 -32.95 3.60
N ASN A 37 4.46 -34.26 3.49
CA ASN A 37 3.15 -34.91 3.39
C ASN A 37 2.37 -34.89 4.73
N GLU A 38 2.59 -33.92 5.57
CA GLU A 38 1.74 -33.68 6.72
C GLU A 38 0.45 -33.00 6.23
N ASN A 39 -0.68 -33.60 6.55
CA ASN A 39 -2.02 -33.02 6.39
C ASN A 39 -2.18 -31.79 7.30
N ILE A 40 -1.36 -30.77 7.07
CA ILE A 40 -1.39 -29.53 7.85
C ILE A 40 -2.62 -28.75 7.34
N SER A 41 -3.62 -28.60 8.17
CA SER A 41 -4.79 -27.78 7.86
C SER A 41 -4.32 -26.35 7.56
N VAL A 42 -4.78 -25.78 6.44
CA VAL A 42 -4.53 -24.38 6.06
C VAL A 42 -4.82 -23.42 7.23
N PHE A 43 -5.81 -23.75 8.04
CA PHE A 43 -6.17 -22.98 9.23
C PHE A 43 -5.06 -23.01 10.31
N SER A 44 -4.39 -24.16 10.48
CA SER A 44 -3.27 -24.27 11.42
C SER A 44 -2.05 -23.48 10.96
N GLU A 45 -1.80 -23.41 9.66
CA GLU A 45 -0.71 -22.60 9.08
C GLU A 45 -0.95 -21.10 9.25
N ILE A 46 -2.19 -20.64 9.00
CA ILE A 46 -2.59 -19.24 9.25
C ILE A 46 -2.41 -18.91 10.73
N LYS A 47 -2.89 -19.77 11.63
CA LYS A 47 -2.76 -19.59 13.08
C LYS A 47 -1.29 -19.54 13.51
N ALA A 48 -0.46 -20.43 12.96
CA ALA A 48 0.97 -20.43 13.23
C ALA A 48 1.66 -19.15 12.73
N GLY A 49 1.29 -18.66 11.55
CA GLY A 49 1.78 -17.39 11.00
C GLY A 49 1.39 -16.18 11.86
N ILE A 50 0.15 -16.11 12.31
CA ILE A 50 -0.34 -15.07 13.23
C ILE A 50 0.42 -15.16 14.56
N HIS A 51 0.47 -16.33 15.18
CA HIS A 51 1.16 -16.53 16.46
C HIS A 51 2.63 -16.14 16.37
N TYR A 52 3.33 -16.61 15.35
CA TYR A 52 4.73 -16.25 15.11
C TYR A 52 4.91 -14.74 14.94
N SER A 53 4.12 -14.11 14.07
CA SER A 53 4.23 -12.68 13.77
C SER A 53 4.05 -11.80 15.01
N PHE A 54 3.13 -12.18 15.90
CA PHE A 54 2.87 -11.42 17.15
C PHE A 54 3.76 -11.82 18.31
N SER A 55 4.43 -12.99 18.26
CA SER A 55 5.45 -13.37 19.23
C SER A 55 6.74 -12.57 19.05
N TYR A 56 7.06 -12.18 17.82
CA TYR A 56 8.18 -11.28 17.52
C TYR A 56 7.72 -9.82 17.58
N LYS A 57 8.04 -9.14 18.70
CA LYS A 57 7.59 -7.76 19.00
C LYS A 57 7.76 -6.80 17.82
N MET A 58 8.86 -6.90 17.07
CA MET A 58 9.14 -6.01 15.95
C MET A 58 8.22 -6.28 14.76
N ILE A 59 8.07 -7.53 14.35
CA ILE A 59 7.21 -7.94 13.23
C ILE A 59 5.75 -7.58 13.53
N GLY A 60 5.27 -7.93 14.74
CA GLY A 60 3.91 -7.63 15.16
C GLY A 60 3.60 -6.13 15.17
N LYS A 61 4.53 -5.29 15.67
CA LYS A 61 4.38 -3.82 15.64
C LYS A 61 4.27 -3.29 14.21
N ILE A 62 5.16 -3.73 13.32
CA ILE A 62 5.15 -3.28 11.92
C ILE A 62 3.86 -3.71 11.22
N LEU A 63 3.39 -4.94 11.43
CA LEU A 63 2.14 -5.42 10.84
C LEU A 63 0.93 -4.65 11.35
N ILE A 64 0.85 -4.33 12.64
CA ILE A 64 -0.24 -3.48 13.18
C ILE A 64 -0.24 -2.11 12.52
N VAL A 65 0.92 -1.46 12.48
CA VAL A 65 1.03 -0.14 11.85
C VAL A 65 0.73 -0.20 10.36
N TYR A 66 1.17 -1.26 9.68
CA TYR A 66 0.87 -1.51 8.27
C TYR A 66 -0.63 -1.69 8.01
N GLY A 67 -1.33 -2.44 8.87
CA GLY A 67 -2.78 -2.59 8.77
C GLY A 67 -3.52 -1.26 8.98
N LEU A 68 -3.13 -0.48 10.01
CA LEU A 68 -3.67 0.87 10.24
C LEU A 68 -3.37 1.81 9.06
N PHE A 69 -2.16 1.72 8.50
CA PHE A 69 -1.79 2.48 7.30
C PHE A 69 -2.70 2.15 6.11
N ILE A 70 -2.95 0.86 5.81
CA ILE A 70 -3.84 0.47 4.72
C ILE A 70 -5.24 1.04 4.95
N LEU A 71 -5.80 0.85 6.15
CA LEU A 71 -7.12 1.33 6.51
C LEU A 71 -7.26 2.85 6.31
N LEU A 72 -6.31 3.62 6.87
CA LEU A 72 -6.33 5.08 6.85
C LEU A 72 -5.92 5.68 5.51
N SER A 73 -5.29 4.90 4.62
CA SER A 73 -4.93 5.35 3.26
C SER A 73 -6.07 5.23 2.26
N VAL A 74 -7.17 4.57 2.62
CA VAL A 74 -8.32 4.37 1.71
C VAL A 74 -8.85 5.69 1.14
N PRO A 75 -9.04 6.77 1.91
CA PRO A 75 -9.52 8.04 1.36
C PRO A 75 -8.57 8.64 0.30
N ALA A 76 -7.26 8.58 0.53
CA ALA A 76 -6.27 9.15 -0.38
C ALA A 76 -6.00 8.29 -1.62
N GLY A 77 -6.06 6.96 -1.49
CA GLY A 77 -5.80 6.03 -2.57
C GLY A 77 -7.07 5.70 -3.37
N PHE A 78 -8.01 5.02 -2.74
CA PHE A 78 -9.17 4.45 -3.44
C PHE A 78 -10.33 5.42 -3.67
N MET A 79 -10.45 6.47 -2.84
CA MET A 79 -11.48 7.50 -3.04
C MET A 79 -10.95 8.71 -3.80
N ALA A 80 -9.71 8.69 -4.29
CA ALA A 80 -9.10 9.76 -5.07
C ALA A 80 -9.94 10.14 -6.29
N ALA A 81 -10.45 9.15 -7.03
CA ALA A 81 -11.32 9.39 -8.18
C ALA A 81 -12.61 10.11 -7.80
N LEU A 82 -13.24 9.70 -6.69
CA LEU A 82 -14.46 10.32 -6.18
C LEU A 82 -14.21 11.77 -5.71
N LEU A 83 -13.08 12.00 -5.04
CA LEU A 83 -12.69 13.34 -4.62
C LEU A 83 -12.45 14.25 -5.83
N VAL A 84 -11.70 13.76 -6.82
CA VAL A 84 -11.37 14.54 -8.01
C VAL A 84 -12.64 14.92 -8.78
N SER A 85 -13.57 13.99 -8.98
CA SER A 85 -14.82 14.30 -9.69
C SER A 85 -15.71 15.28 -8.91
N ARG A 86 -15.79 15.17 -7.57
CA ARG A 86 -16.61 16.05 -6.73
C ARG A 86 -16.01 17.45 -6.53
N VAL A 87 -14.68 17.59 -6.49
CA VAL A 87 -13.99 18.83 -6.12
C VAL A 87 -13.49 19.60 -7.32
N TYR A 88 -12.92 18.92 -8.31
CA TYR A 88 -12.27 19.56 -9.47
C TYR A 88 -13.08 19.44 -10.76
N GLY A 89 -14.10 18.60 -10.77
CA GLY A 89 -15.00 18.38 -11.89
C GLY A 89 -14.87 17.02 -12.55
N ASP A 90 -15.94 16.61 -13.21
CA ASP A 90 -16.07 15.28 -13.84
C ASP A 90 -15.50 15.29 -15.26
N VAL A 91 -14.19 15.53 -15.35
CA VAL A 91 -13.46 15.54 -16.62
C VAL A 91 -12.62 14.28 -16.72
N TYR A 92 -12.86 13.44 -17.71
CA TYR A 92 -12.20 12.13 -17.88
C TYR A 92 -10.66 12.17 -17.76
N TRP A 93 -10.03 13.21 -18.32
CA TRP A 93 -8.57 13.28 -18.29
C TRP A 93 -8.01 13.56 -16.88
N TYR A 94 -8.79 14.10 -15.94
CA TYR A 94 -8.37 14.29 -14.56
C TYR A 94 -8.11 12.96 -13.87
N LEU A 95 -8.97 11.97 -14.09
CA LEU A 95 -8.79 10.63 -13.55
C LEU A 95 -7.55 9.96 -14.16
N THR A 96 -7.39 10.08 -15.48
CA THR A 96 -6.21 9.58 -16.16
C THR A 96 -4.92 10.24 -15.65
N ALA A 97 -4.93 11.55 -15.41
CA ALA A 97 -3.78 12.27 -14.88
C ALA A 97 -3.41 11.80 -13.47
N VAL A 98 -4.39 11.57 -12.59
CA VAL A 98 -4.15 11.03 -11.24
C VAL A 98 -3.47 9.66 -11.30
N GLU A 99 -3.98 8.76 -12.14
CA GLU A 99 -3.41 7.43 -12.32
C GLU A 99 -1.97 7.50 -12.88
N LEU A 100 -1.75 8.26 -13.95
CA LEU A 100 -0.42 8.41 -14.56
C LEU A 100 0.60 9.01 -13.60
N VAL A 101 0.20 10.06 -12.87
CA VAL A 101 1.06 10.71 -11.88
C VAL A 101 1.34 9.77 -10.71
N GLY A 102 0.33 9.00 -10.28
CA GLY A 102 0.48 7.97 -9.26
C GLY A 102 1.50 6.91 -9.68
N PHE A 103 1.36 6.34 -10.88
CA PHE A 103 2.31 5.35 -11.41
C PHE A 103 3.73 5.93 -11.59
N ALA A 104 3.85 7.16 -12.10
CA ALA A 104 5.15 7.82 -12.24
C ALA A 104 5.83 8.02 -10.86
N GLY A 105 5.05 8.42 -9.84
CA GLY A 105 5.54 8.53 -8.47
C GLY A 105 5.99 7.18 -7.90
N MET A 106 5.20 6.11 -8.10
CA MET A 106 5.59 4.76 -7.65
C MET A 106 6.85 4.26 -8.37
N ALA A 107 6.97 4.47 -9.68
CA ALA A 107 8.16 4.09 -10.45
C ALA A 107 9.41 4.82 -9.95
N LEU A 108 9.30 6.15 -9.76
CA LEU A 108 10.41 6.93 -9.20
C LEU A 108 10.74 6.51 -7.78
N GLY A 109 9.73 6.21 -6.95
CA GLY A 109 9.90 5.67 -5.60
C GLY A 109 10.67 4.36 -5.60
N GLY A 110 10.36 3.45 -6.55
CA GLY A 110 11.12 2.20 -6.74
C GLY A 110 12.58 2.43 -7.09
N VAL A 111 12.85 3.32 -8.04
CA VAL A 111 14.23 3.71 -8.42
C VAL A 111 14.97 4.34 -7.22
N LEU A 112 14.34 5.27 -6.52
CA LEU A 112 14.90 5.91 -5.34
C LEU A 112 15.26 4.89 -4.26
N MET A 113 14.38 3.95 -3.97
CA MET A 113 14.65 2.89 -2.98
C MET A 113 15.73 1.93 -3.45
N GLY A 114 15.83 1.65 -4.75
CA GLY A 114 16.91 0.84 -5.34
C GLY A 114 18.28 1.50 -5.22
N VAL A 115 18.38 2.81 -5.43
CA VAL A 115 19.64 3.56 -5.38
C VAL A 115 20.03 3.96 -3.94
N TRP A 116 19.06 4.50 -3.18
CA TRP A 116 19.33 5.02 -1.83
C TRP A 116 19.28 3.94 -0.75
N SER A 117 18.50 2.87 -0.97
CA SER A 117 18.27 1.78 0.00
C SER A 117 17.68 2.20 1.35
N GLY A 118 17.28 3.44 1.52
CA GLY A 118 16.72 4.00 2.75
C GLY A 118 17.74 4.33 3.83
N PHE A 119 17.25 4.66 5.03
CA PHE A 119 18.09 4.91 6.21
C PHE A 119 18.71 3.60 6.73
N LYS A 120 19.80 3.70 7.50
CA LYS A 120 20.43 2.53 8.17
C LYS A 120 19.41 1.70 8.99
N SER A 121 18.44 2.35 9.61
CA SER A 121 17.32 1.66 10.27
C SER A 121 16.12 1.60 9.32
N ARG A 122 15.68 0.40 8.95
CA ARG A 122 14.51 0.18 8.09
C ARG A 122 13.23 0.75 8.71
N VAL A 123 13.12 0.68 10.05
CA VAL A 123 11.99 1.28 10.78
C VAL A 123 11.96 2.81 10.62
N LYS A 124 13.13 3.48 10.57
CA LYS A 124 13.19 4.91 10.28
C LYS A 124 12.74 5.23 8.86
N THR A 125 13.11 4.40 7.88
CA THR A 125 12.64 4.54 6.49
C THR A 125 11.12 4.40 6.41
N PHE A 126 10.57 3.37 7.06
CA PHE A 126 9.14 3.14 7.15
C PHE A 126 8.40 4.33 7.80
N ALA A 127 8.88 4.80 8.96
CA ALA A 127 8.29 5.93 9.67
C ALA A 127 8.38 7.25 8.87
N PHE A 128 9.50 7.47 8.17
CA PHE A 128 9.68 8.64 7.30
C PHE A 128 8.74 8.61 6.10
N GLY A 129 8.58 7.44 5.46
CA GLY A 129 7.59 7.23 4.40
C GLY A 129 6.17 7.50 4.89
N LEU A 130 5.78 6.98 6.07
CA LEU A 130 4.48 7.25 6.69
C LEU A 130 4.26 8.74 6.96
N LEU A 131 5.29 9.45 7.44
CA LEU A 131 5.19 10.88 7.73
C LEU A 131 4.95 11.69 6.46
N ILE A 132 5.74 11.44 5.40
CA ILE A 132 5.55 12.11 4.10
C ILE A 132 4.15 11.81 3.56
N LEU A 133 3.75 10.55 3.55
CA LEU A 133 2.45 10.12 3.04
C LEU A 133 1.32 10.80 3.82
N SER A 134 1.42 10.89 5.15
CA SER A 134 0.42 11.55 6.00
C SER A 134 0.29 13.04 5.68
N ILE A 135 1.43 13.74 5.53
CA ILE A 135 1.46 15.18 5.18
C ILE A 135 0.86 15.40 3.79
N MET A 136 1.21 14.54 2.82
CA MET A 136 0.65 14.64 1.47
C MET A 136 -0.86 14.35 1.46
N THR A 137 -1.32 13.39 2.26
CA THR A 137 -2.77 13.11 2.42
C THR A 137 -3.53 14.35 2.96
N ILE A 138 -3.00 15.00 3.98
CA ILE A 138 -3.57 16.25 4.51
C ILE A 138 -3.55 17.33 3.42
N GLY A 139 -2.42 17.50 2.76
CA GLY A 139 -2.25 18.49 1.70
C GLY A 139 -3.22 18.29 0.53
N MET A 140 -3.42 17.05 0.06
CA MET A 140 -4.40 16.72 -0.97
C MET A 140 -5.83 17.07 -0.52
N GLY A 141 -6.15 16.85 0.77
CA GLY A 141 -7.47 17.18 1.32
C GLY A 141 -7.77 18.67 1.37
N ILE A 142 -6.76 19.55 1.53
CA ILE A 142 -6.92 21.00 1.58
C ILE A 142 -6.57 21.70 0.25
N SER A 143 -6.15 20.96 -0.77
CA SER A 143 -5.68 21.53 -2.03
C SER A 143 -6.83 22.22 -2.81
N PRO A 144 -6.69 23.52 -3.13
CA PRO A 144 -7.71 24.23 -3.90
C PRO A 144 -7.57 24.03 -5.42
N TYR A 145 -6.39 23.57 -5.89
CA TYR A 145 -6.09 23.45 -7.31
C TYR A 145 -5.72 22.03 -7.69
N PHE A 146 -6.24 21.53 -8.79
CA PHE A 146 -5.97 20.19 -9.30
C PHE A 146 -4.48 19.92 -9.54
N VAL A 147 -3.73 20.90 -10.07
CA VAL A 147 -2.27 20.75 -10.30
C VAL A 147 -1.52 20.54 -9.00
N LEU A 148 -1.90 21.24 -7.93
CA LEU A 148 -1.29 21.07 -6.61
C LEU A 148 -1.63 19.70 -6.03
N TYR A 149 -2.88 19.24 -6.21
CA TYR A 149 -3.29 17.87 -5.85
C TYR A 149 -2.43 16.83 -6.56
N LEU A 150 -2.20 16.96 -7.87
CA LEU A 150 -1.34 16.05 -8.64
C LEU A 150 0.12 16.05 -8.13
N ALA A 151 0.67 17.21 -7.82
CA ALA A 151 2.03 17.29 -7.27
C ALA A 151 2.14 16.57 -5.92
N MET A 152 1.13 16.71 -5.05
CA MET A 152 1.06 16.00 -3.77
C MET A 152 0.85 14.49 -3.97
N MET A 153 0.01 14.09 -4.93
CA MET A 153 -0.23 12.69 -5.29
C MET A 153 1.06 12.02 -5.80
N PHE A 154 1.88 12.74 -6.55
CA PHE A 154 3.19 12.24 -6.99
C PHE A 154 4.10 11.91 -5.80
N VAL A 155 4.24 12.84 -4.85
CA VAL A 155 5.07 12.64 -3.65
C VAL A 155 4.46 11.56 -2.73
N TYR A 156 3.13 11.52 -2.61
CA TYR A 156 2.39 10.47 -1.90
C TYR A 156 2.74 9.08 -2.44
N SER A 157 2.76 8.92 -3.77
CA SER A 157 3.06 7.63 -4.43
C SER A 157 4.51 7.20 -4.26
N ILE A 158 5.46 8.14 -4.22
CA ILE A 158 6.86 7.86 -3.83
C ILE A 158 6.92 7.32 -2.40
N ALA A 159 6.25 8.00 -1.46
CA ALA A 159 6.21 7.60 -0.06
C ALA A 159 5.52 6.23 0.14
N LEU A 160 4.47 5.95 -0.64
CA LEU A 160 3.80 4.66 -0.68
C LEU A 160 4.77 3.52 -1.01
N THR A 161 5.58 3.69 -2.06
CA THR A 161 6.61 2.71 -2.45
C THR A 161 7.68 2.56 -1.37
N MET A 162 8.09 3.65 -0.71
CA MET A 162 9.02 3.58 0.42
C MET A 162 8.47 2.72 1.57
N ILE A 163 7.20 2.90 1.92
CA ILE A 163 6.53 2.13 2.99
C ILE A 163 6.49 0.65 2.62
N GLN A 164 6.07 0.32 1.39
CA GLN A 164 5.99 -1.07 0.91
C GLN A 164 7.35 -1.75 0.92
N THR A 165 8.37 -1.09 0.36
CA THR A 165 9.74 -1.62 0.32
C THR A 165 10.33 -1.79 1.72
N ALA A 166 10.17 -0.78 2.59
CA ALA A 166 10.67 -0.86 3.97
C ALA A 166 9.99 -1.98 4.76
N THR A 167 8.65 -2.15 4.63
CA THR A 167 7.90 -3.23 5.28
C THR A 167 8.41 -4.60 4.85
N THR A 168 8.52 -4.81 3.53
CA THR A 168 9.02 -6.07 2.96
C THR A 168 10.43 -6.37 3.47
N THR A 169 11.33 -5.39 3.44
CA THR A 169 12.70 -5.55 3.91
C THR A 169 12.77 -5.86 5.41
N ILE A 170 11.97 -5.17 6.25
CA ILE A 170 11.91 -5.45 7.69
C ILE A 170 11.49 -6.90 7.94
N ILE A 171 10.48 -7.39 7.22
CA ILE A 171 10.03 -8.77 7.35
C ILE A 171 11.14 -9.73 6.92
N GLN A 172 11.80 -9.49 5.78
CA GLN A 172 12.87 -10.34 5.27
C GLN A 172 14.10 -10.40 6.20
N GLU A 173 14.47 -9.26 6.79
CA GLU A 173 15.63 -9.18 7.69
C GLU A 173 15.37 -9.76 9.09
N ASN A 174 14.11 -9.84 9.53
CA ASN A 174 13.78 -10.22 10.92
C ASN A 174 13.00 -11.52 11.06
N ALA A 175 12.39 -12.04 10.01
CA ALA A 175 11.67 -13.30 10.05
C ALA A 175 12.60 -14.48 9.70
N GLN A 176 12.38 -15.63 10.33
CA GLN A 176 13.05 -16.87 9.96
C GLN A 176 12.63 -17.28 8.54
N GLU A 177 13.57 -17.84 7.77
CA GLU A 177 13.32 -18.26 6.38
C GLU A 177 12.11 -19.20 6.24
N SER A 178 11.96 -20.15 7.18
CA SER A 178 10.82 -21.10 7.22
C SER A 178 9.46 -20.42 7.48
N MET A 179 9.44 -19.20 8.01
CA MET A 179 8.23 -18.43 8.36
C MET A 179 7.94 -17.27 7.41
N LEU A 180 8.88 -16.91 6.52
CA LEU A 180 8.72 -15.78 5.60
C LEU A 180 7.42 -15.88 4.80
N GLY A 181 7.12 -17.04 4.20
CA GLY A 181 5.92 -17.23 3.42
C GLY A 181 4.63 -17.00 4.22
N ARG A 182 4.60 -17.42 5.50
CA ARG A 182 3.46 -17.23 6.39
C ARG A 182 3.27 -15.77 6.80
N VAL A 183 4.37 -15.05 7.07
CA VAL A 183 4.33 -13.63 7.42
C VAL A 183 3.91 -12.79 6.21
N PHE A 184 4.43 -13.08 5.01
CA PHE A 184 3.99 -12.41 3.78
C PHE A 184 2.54 -12.73 3.42
N GLY A 185 2.12 -13.98 3.63
CA GLY A 185 0.72 -14.37 3.48
C GLY A 185 -0.21 -13.58 4.42
N LEU A 186 0.21 -13.39 5.69
CA LEU A 186 -0.51 -12.56 6.65
C LEU A 186 -0.55 -11.09 6.20
N MET A 187 0.58 -10.54 5.72
CA MET A 187 0.62 -9.16 5.19
C MET A 187 -0.32 -8.99 4.00
N GLY A 188 -0.35 -9.96 3.08
CA GLY A 188 -1.29 -9.96 1.95
C GLY A 188 -2.75 -10.08 2.38
N ALA A 189 -3.04 -10.94 3.37
CA ALA A 189 -4.38 -11.07 3.95
C ALA A 189 -4.83 -9.78 4.64
N MET A 190 -3.92 -9.08 5.34
CA MET A 190 -4.20 -7.78 5.93
C MET A 190 -4.51 -6.73 4.85
N TYR A 191 -3.72 -6.68 3.78
CA TYR A 191 -4.00 -5.78 2.65
C TYR A 191 -5.40 -6.04 2.07
N SER A 192 -5.70 -7.31 1.74
CA SER A 192 -6.97 -7.71 1.14
C SER A 192 -8.18 -7.56 2.09
N GLY A 193 -7.96 -7.61 3.41
CA GLY A 193 -9.01 -7.47 4.41
C GLY A 193 -9.25 -6.02 4.85
N PHE A 194 -8.20 -5.27 5.17
CA PHE A 194 -8.34 -3.89 5.65
C PHE A 194 -8.83 -2.92 4.57
N LEU A 195 -8.56 -3.20 3.30
CA LEU A 195 -9.00 -2.38 2.19
C LEU A 195 -10.54 -2.35 2.08
N PRO A 196 -11.27 -3.48 1.96
CA PRO A 196 -12.73 -3.49 1.94
C PRO A 196 -13.33 -2.94 3.24
N ILE A 197 -12.70 -3.21 4.41
CA ILE A 197 -13.14 -2.64 5.69
C ILE A 197 -13.06 -1.10 5.64
N GLY A 198 -11.95 -0.57 5.15
CA GLY A 198 -11.80 0.87 4.96
C GLY A 198 -12.84 1.45 4.01
N MET A 199 -13.10 0.78 2.88
CA MET A 199 -14.15 1.20 1.95
C MET A 199 -15.54 1.16 2.60
N ALA A 200 -15.85 0.15 3.41
CA ALA A 200 -17.11 0.03 4.13
C ALA A 200 -17.29 1.12 5.21
N ILE A 201 -16.21 1.62 5.79
CA ILE A 201 -16.22 2.72 6.76
C ILE A 201 -16.27 4.07 6.04
N PHE A 202 -15.34 4.33 5.13
CA PHE A 202 -15.17 5.64 4.51
C PHE A 202 -16.18 5.88 3.38
N GLY A 203 -16.74 4.84 2.74
CA GLY A 203 -17.78 4.99 1.72
C GLY A 203 -19.01 5.73 2.24
N PRO A 204 -19.73 5.20 3.24
CA PRO A 204 -20.86 5.90 3.84
C PRO A 204 -20.49 7.26 4.45
N LEU A 205 -19.27 7.37 5.01
CA LEU A 205 -18.78 8.62 5.55
C LEU A 205 -18.65 9.72 4.47
N ALA A 206 -18.24 9.32 3.27
CA ALA A 206 -18.09 10.22 2.12
C ALA A 206 -19.42 10.74 1.56
N ASP A 207 -20.54 10.11 1.91
CA ASP A 207 -21.88 10.62 1.59
C ASP A 207 -22.42 11.58 2.65
N MET A 208 -21.87 11.53 3.88
CA MET A 208 -22.29 12.36 5.01
C MET A 208 -21.36 13.56 5.25
N LEU A 209 -20.09 13.43 4.92
CA LEU A 209 -19.04 14.41 5.20
C LEU A 209 -18.30 14.82 3.92
N PRO A 210 -17.73 16.04 3.86
CA PRO A 210 -16.86 16.42 2.76
C PRO A 210 -15.64 15.51 2.68
N LEU A 211 -15.34 14.95 1.49
CA LEU A 211 -14.19 14.08 1.26
C LEU A 211 -12.86 14.71 1.68
N GLN A 212 -12.74 16.03 1.50
CA GLN A 212 -11.57 16.79 1.96
C GLN A 212 -11.36 16.64 3.46
N GLY A 213 -12.42 16.75 4.25
CA GLY A 213 -12.38 16.58 5.70
C GLY A 213 -11.99 15.16 6.12
N ILE A 214 -12.49 14.14 5.39
CA ILE A 214 -12.12 12.74 5.62
C ILE A 214 -10.64 12.52 5.33
N MET A 215 -10.11 13.07 4.23
CA MET A 215 -8.68 12.97 3.91
C MET A 215 -7.81 13.65 4.97
N VAL A 216 -8.17 14.85 5.40
CA VAL A 216 -7.44 15.56 6.46
C VAL A 216 -7.48 14.76 7.77
N GLY A 217 -8.64 14.25 8.16
CA GLY A 217 -8.79 13.41 9.36
C GLY A 217 -7.96 12.13 9.31
N SER A 218 -8.00 11.41 8.19
CA SER A 218 -7.18 10.19 8.01
C SER A 218 -5.68 10.50 7.98
N GLY A 219 -5.27 11.60 7.36
CA GLY A 219 -3.88 12.05 7.36
C GLY A 219 -3.38 12.42 8.76
N ILE A 220 -4.20 13.12 9.57
CA ILE A 220 -3.87 13.42 10.98
C ILE A 220 -3.75 12.11 11.78
N ALA A 221 -4.68 11.17 11.60
CA ALA A 221 -4.61 9.87 12.26
C ALA A 221 -3.32 9.12 11.90
N LEU A 222 -2.88 9.15 10.62
CA LEU A 222 -1.62 8.57 10.19
C LEU A 222 -0.40 9.26 10.82
N VAL A 223 -0.42 10.59 11.00
CA VAL A 223 0.65 11.30 11.73
C VAL A 223 0.73 10.78 13.17
N LEU A 224 -0.39 10.64 13.86
CA LEU A 224 -0.43 10.11 15.23
C LEU A 224 0.11 8.67 15.30
N VAL A 225 -0.25 7.81 14.36
CA VAL A 225 0.28 6.45 14.23
C VAL A 225 1.80 6.48 14.02
N THR A 226 2.30 7.40 13.20
CA THR A 226 3.74 7.56 12.95
C THR A 226 4.49 8.00 14.21
N ILE A 227 3.95 8.98 14.95
CA ILE A 227 4.53 9.46 16.22
C ILE A 227 4.56 8.32 17.24
N TYR A 228 3.44 7.58 17.38
CA TYR A 228 3.37 6.42 18.27
C TYR A 228 4.45 5.37 17.96
N LEU A 229 4.66 5.08 16.66
CA LEU A 229 5.70 4.15 16.22
C LEU A 229 7.10 4.64 16.62
N GLN A 230 7.40 5.94 16.42
CA GLN A 230 8.71 6.51 16.73
C GLN A 230 9.00 6.56 18.23
N VAL A 231 8.02 6.94 19.05
CA VAL A 231 8.17 7.00 20.51
C VAL A 231 8.44 5.61 21.08
N LYS A 232 7.68 4.62 20.63
CA LYS A 232 7.80 3.24 21.14
C LYS A 232 9.03 2.50 20.58
N SER A 233 9.55 2.90 19.41
CA SER A 233 10.80 2.36 18.85
C SER A 233 12.03 2.86 19.60
N LYS A 234 12.00 4.03 20.23
CA LYS A 234 13.09 4.54 21.08
C LYS A 234 13.20 3.84 22.43
N GLY A 235 12.14 3.20 22.89
CA GLY A 235 12.14 2.48 24.17
C GLY A 235 12.63 1.02 24.07
N ASP A 236 12.80 0.49 22.86
CA ASP A 236 13.22 -0.91 22.60
C ASP A 236 14.65 -1.01 21.99
N LEU A 237 15.39 0.13 21.85
CA LEU A 237 16.82 0.24 21.53
C LEU A 237 17.64 0.54 22.79
#